data_b01e9afd84b6c12049cc02bfb77e6564
#
_entry.id   b01e9afd84b6c12049cc02bfb77e6564
#
_cell.length_a   1.000
_cell.length_b   1.000
_cell.length_c   1.000
_cell.angle_alpha   90.00
_cell.angle_beta   90.00
_cell.angle_gamma   90.00
#
_symmetry.space_group_name_H-M   'P 1'
#
loop_
_entity.id
_entity.type
_entity.pdbx_description
1 polymer ?
#
loop_
_entity_poly.entity_id
_entity_poly.type
_entity_poly.pdbx_seq_one_letter_code
_entity_poly.pdbx_strand_id
1 'polypeptide(L)'
;ISIYPGKAYIEIKGQLYNRTSLPQTFLWWANPAVPVNDNTQSIFPPDVHAVMDHGKRDVSRFPIATGVYYKKDYSEGVDISRYKNIPVPTSYMAEKSKYDFVGGYDYGKHAGILHVADHHVSPGKKQWTWGCGDFGKAWDRNLTDEDGPYVELMTGMFTDNQPDFTWLKPFEEKTFTQYFMPYKEVGQVKNASKEAAVSLSEAEDTATGKKTAKIIVYATAVYEKARIILTGKDGVLCDESAMISPVDIFEKSVVLPDDTQEEDLKVEVLADGRSLIAYQPEKEEIPKLPDPAKAADEPSKIMTNEELYLTGQHIEQYRHATWRPDPYYLEGLKRDPDDIRINNAYGMLLMRRGLFKEAEPYFRTAIKRLTWKNPNPYNSEAYYLLGLDLCYLGREDEAYDAFYKAAWSNEQQEMSFYYMAGLVAKKGQFETALEHIDRSLVKNAHNIKARGLRAWLLAKLGKEKAAARMLEDNLELDPFDFVSGFEAIKAENDSEKKQKMLDDLNGLMRNFQENYLMTARDFAQWGAYEDAVLVLKQCTKKYPMLYYYAAY
;
A
#
# COMPACT_ATOMS: atom_id res chain seq x y z
N ILE A 1 -14.07 -0.19 6.28
CA ILE A 1 -15.00 -0.07 5.13
C ILE A 1 -16.18 0.75 5.59
N SER A 2 -16.52 1.80 4.85
CA SER A 2 -17.58 2.75 5.21
C SER A 2 -18.52 3.02 4.05
N ILE A 3 -19.80 3.21 4.38
CA ILE A 3 -20.85 3.69 3.50
C ILE A 3 -21.49 4.89 4.18
N TYR A 4 -21.72 5.97 3.41
CA TYR A 4 -22.23 7.22 3.93
C TYR A 4 -23.62 7.52 3.36
N PRO A 5 -24.58 8.03 4.18
CA PRO A 5 -25.86 8.51 3.65
C PRO A 5 -25.66 9.57 2.57
N GLY A 6 -26.40 9.46 1.46
CA GLY A 6 -26.32 10.39 0.34
C GLY A 6 -25.06 10.29 -0.53
N LYS A 7 -24.28 9.20 -0.39
CA LYS A 7 -23.10 8.93 -1.23
C LYS A 7 -23.21 7.57 -1.92
N ALA A 8 -23.00 7.53 -3.22
CA ALA A 8 -23.04 6.32 -4.03
C ALA A 8 -21.62 5.74 -4.22
N TYR A 9 -20.93 5.46 -3.12
CA TYR A 9 -19.66 4.74 -3.12
C TYR A 9 -19.44 3.98 -1.81
N ILE A 10 -18.60 2.98 -1.87
CA ILE A 10 -18.00 2.29 -0.72
C ILE A 10 -16.60 2.86 -0.53
N GLU A 11 -16.29 3.37 0.65
CA GLU A 11 -14.95 3.82 1.02
C GLU A 11 -14.20 2.70 1.75
N ILE A 12 -12.96 2.44 1.35
CA ILE A 12 -12.02 1.59 2.06
C ILE A 12 -10.85 2.44 2.52
N LYS A 13 -10.65 2.55 3.83
CA LYS A 13 -9.43 3.08 4.43
C LYS A 13 -8.57 1.94 4.91
N GLY A 14 -7.30 1.96 4.51
CA GLY A 14 -6.30 1.01 4.97
C GLY A 14 -5.20 1.72 5.74
N GLN A 15 -4.73 1.06 6.81
CA GLN A 15 -3.57 1.47 7.60
C GLN A 15 -2.64 0.27 7.71
N LEU A 16 -1.41 0.47 7.27
CA LEU A 16 -0.35 -0.54 7.31
C LEU A 16 0.72 -0.05 8.28
N TYR A 17 1.04 -0.85 9.27
CA TYR A 17 2.00 -0.51 10.29
C TYR A 17 3.03 -1.63 10.46
N ASN A 18 4.32 -1.31 10.31
CA ASN A 18 5.40 -2.25 10.59
C ASN A 18 5.76 -2.24 12.07
N ARG A 19 5.24 -3.19 12.85
CA ARG A 19 5.51 -3.32 14.29
C ARG A 19 6.88 -3.96 14.61
N THR A 20 7.71 -4.21 13.61
CA THR A 20 8.99 -4.90 13.79
C THR A 20 10.18 -3.96 13.70
N SER A 21 11.32 -4.42 14.22
CA SER A 21 12.59 -3.69 14.20
C SER A 21 13.35 -3.72 12.88
N LEU A 22 12.87 -4.50 11.92
CA LEU A 22 13.49 -4.63 10.60
C LEU A 22 12.53 -4.16 9.51
N PRO A 23 13.04 -3.67 8.36
CA PRO A 23 12.20 -3.35 7.23
C PRO A 23 11.36 -4.56 6.80
N GLN A 24 10.11 -4.34 6.48
CA GLN A 24 9.20 -5.36 5.95
C GLN A 24 8.70 -4.93 4.57
N THR A 25 8.31 -5.91 3.77
CA THR A 25 7.69 -5.64 2.47
C THR A 25 6.22 -5.98 2.50
N PHE A 26 5.44 -5.25 1.74
CA PHE A 26 4.01 -5.53 1.55
C PHE A 26 3.62 -5.34 0.10
N LEU A 27 2.49 -5.93 -0.24
CA LEU A 27 1.79 -5.74 -1.49
C LEU A 27 0.29 -5.68 -1.17
N TRP A 28 -0.38 -4.62 -1.63
CA TRP A 28 -1.81 -4.45 -1.46
C TRP A 28 -2.50 -4.20 -2.79
N TRP A 29 -3.44 -5.08 -3.11
CA TRP A 29 -4.40 -4.92 -4.20
C TRP A 29 -5.77 -5.33 -3.67
N ALA A 30 -6.78 -4.48 -3.85
CA ALA A 30 -8.16 -4.89 -3.62
C ALA A 30 -8.70 -5.51 -4.92
N ASN A 31 -9.20 -6.73 -4.83
CA ASN A 31 -9.59 -7.56 -5.97
C ASN A 31 -11.12 -7.79 -5.99
N PRO A 32 -11.95 -6.77 -6.30
CA PRO A 32 -13.37 -6.99 -6.46
C PRO A 32 -13.64 -7.81 -7.72
N ALA A 33 -14.45 -8.85 -7.61
CA ALA A 33 -14.98 -9.58 -8.73
C ALA A 33 -16.18 -8.83 -9.32
N VAL A 34 -16.09 -8.45 -10.58
CA VAL A 34 -17.14 -7.70 -11.31
C VAL A 34 -17.70 -8.61 -12.41
N PRO A 35 -19.02 -8.88 -12.44
CA PRO A 35 -19.63 -9.72 -13.49
C PRO A 35 -19.38 -9.14 -14.89
N VAL A 36 -19.12 -10.00 -15.85
CA VAL A 36 -18.87 -9.62 -17.25
C VAL A 36 -19.66 -10.49 -18.24
N ASN A 37 -19.83 -9.96 -19.44
CA ASN A 37 -20.44 -10.62 -20.59
C ASN A 37 -19.88 -10.03 -21.89
N ASP A 38 -20.38 -10.44 -23.04
CA ASP A 38 -19.90 -9.99 -24.35
C ASP A 38 -20.06 -8.47 -24.60
N ASN A 39 -20.90 -7.78 -23.81
CA ASN A 39 -21.08 -6.33 -23.89
C ASN A 39 -20.16 -5.57 -22.94
N THR A 40 -19.34 -6.26 -22.16
CA THR A 40 -18.50 -5.62 -21.14
C THR A 40 -17.18 -5.11 -21.72
N GLN A 41 -16.81 -3.90 -21.33
CA GLN A 41 -15.51 -3.27 -21.60
C GLN A 41 -14.83 -2.90 -20.30
N SER A 42 -13.55 -3.19 -20.19
CA SER A 42 -12.69 -2.64 -19.12
C SER A 42 -12.32 -1.19 -19.45
N ILE A 43 -12.51 -0.32 -18.49
CA ILE A 43 -12.30 1.13 -18.64
C ILE A 43 -11.00 1.50 -17.94
N PHE A 44 -9.93 1.62 -18.71
CA PHE A 44 -8.66 2.20 -18.24
C PHE A 44 -8.60 3.69 -18.58
N PRO A 45 -7.80 4.47 -17.85
CA PRO A 45 -7.57 5.86 -18.18
C PRO A 45 -7.06 6.05 -19.62
N PRO A 46 -7.33 7.21 -20.24
CA PRO A 46 -6.98 7.48 -21.64
C PRO A 46 -5.47 7.53 -21.92
N ASP A 47 -4.63 7.72 -20.88
CA ASP A 47 -3.18 7.73 -20.98
C ASP A 47 -2.53 6.33 -20.89
N VAL A 48 -3.32 5.27 -20.77
CA VAL A 48 -2.81 3.89 -20.74
C VAL A 48 -2.64 3.36 -22.16
N HIS A 49 -1.41 3.28 -22.65
CA HIS A 49 -1.06 2.82 -23.99
C HIS A 49 -0.36 1.46 -24.02
N ALA A 50 0.05 0.95 -22.86
CA ALA A 50 0.68 -0.36 -22.71
C ALA A 50 0.22 -1.06 -21.43
N VAL A 51 0.12 -2.37 -21.53
CA VAL A 51 -0.19 -3.26 -20.40
C VAL A 51 0.81 -4.41 -20.34
N MET A 52 1.03 -4.92 -19.13
CA MET A 52 1.99 -6.00 -18.85
C MET A 52 1.33 -7.14 -18.08
N ASP A 53 1.89 -8.34 -18.18
CA ASP A 53 1.52 -9.47 -17.35
C ASP A 53 2.01 -9.29 -15.90
N HIS A 54 1.57 -10.16 -14.99
CA HIS A 54 1.94 -10.15 -13.57
C HIS A 54 3.45 -10.18 -13.29
N GLY A 55 4.25 -10.65 -14.19
CA GLY A 55 5.71 -10.74 -14.05
C GLY A 55 6.46 -9.79 -14.95
N LYS A 56 5.77 -8.87 -15.62
CA LYS A 56 6.33 -7.98 -16.65
C LYS A 56 7.07 -8.73 -17.78
N ARG A 57 6.78 -10.03 -17.96
CA ARG A 57 7.45 -10.90 -18.94
C ARG A 57 6.84 -10.79 -20.33
N ASP A 58 5.59 -10.35 -20.38
CA ASP A 58 4.82 -10.15 -21.60
C ASP A 58 4.24 -8.75 -21.60
N VAL A 59 4.28 -8.04 -22.71
CA VAL A 59 3.87 -6.65 -22.86
C VAL A 59 3.04 -6.48 -24.13
N SER A 60 1.96 -5.71 -24.06
CA SER A 60 1.10 -5.41 -25.20
C SER A 60 0.75 -3.93 -25.29
N ARG A 61 0.47 -3.48 -26.53
CA ARG A 61 -0.29 -2.24 -26.76
C ARG A 61 -1.67 -2.36 -26.14
N PHE A 62 -2.25 -1.24 -25.73
CA PHE A 62 -3.58 -1.15 -25.16
C PHE A 62 -4.27 0.16 -25.59
N PRO A 63 -5.57 0.20 -25.88
CA PRO A 63 -6.51 -0.95 -25.86
C PRO A 63 -6.42 -1.86 -27.08
N ILE A 64 -5.81 -1.43 -28.19
CA ILE A 64 -5.66 -2.21 -29.41
C ILE A 64 -4.33 -2.97 -29.37
N ALA A 65 -4.40 -4.27 -29.13
CA ALA A 65 -3.23 -5.15 -29.21
C ALA A 65 -2.86 -5.42 -30.69
N THR A 66 -1.57 -5.40 -30.99
CA THR A 66 -1.03 -5.56 -32.36
C THR A 66 0.09 -6.58 -32.47
N GLY A 67 0.15 -7.53 -31.55
CA GLY A 67 1.17 -8.58 -31.50
C GLY A 67 0.73 -9.78 -30.67
N VAL A 68 1.68 -10.56 -30.16
CA VAL A 68 1.39 -11.71 -29.31
C VAL A 68 1.36 -11.26 -27.86
N TYR A 69 0.28 -11.66 -27.14
CA TYR A 69 0.14 -11.43 -25.70
C TYR A 69 -0.50 -12.64 -25.05
N TYR A 70 0.08 -13.16 -23.97
CA TYR A 70 -0.34 -14.43 -23.34
C TYR A 70 -0.42 -15.59 -24.36
N LYS A 71 0.54 -15.66 -25.28
CA LYS A 71 0.60 -16.65 -26.37
C LYS A 71 -0.56 -16.60 -27.37
N LYS A 72 -1.40 -15.58 -27.29
CA LYS A 72 -2.47 -15.32 -28.24
C LYS A 72 -2.00 -14.27 -29.25
N ASP A 73 -2.22 -14.55 -30.53
CA ASP A 73 -1.92 -13.62 -31.62
C ASP A 73 -3.06 -12.61 -31.80
N TYR A 74 -2.70 -11.34 -31.72
CA TYR A 74 -3.55 -10.17 -31.93
C TYR A 74 -3.00 -9.26 -33.05
N SER A 75 -2.17 -9.80 -33.95
CA SER A 75 -1.45 -8.99 -34.97
C SER A 75 -2.37 -8.23 -35.92
N GLU A 76 -3.62 -8.65 -36.08
CA GLU A 76 -4.62 -7.97 -36.91
C GLU A 76 -5.18 -6.67 -36.27
N GLY A 77 -4.80 -6.37 -35.03
CA GLY A 77 -5.35 -5.25 -34.28
C GLY A 77 -6.68 -5.60 -33.61
N VAL A 78 -6.64 -5.95 -32.31
CA VAL A 78 -7.81 -6.37 -31.55
C VAL A 78 -7.97 -5.52 -30.32
N ASP A 79 -9.18 -5.00 -30.10
CA ASP A 79 -9.53 -4.28 -28.86
C ASP A 79 -9.62 -5.26 -27.68
N ILE A 80 -8.53 -5.39 -26.93
CA ILE A 80 -8.43 -6.28 -25.77
C ILE A 80 -9.03 -5.67 -24.48
N SER A 81 -9.59 -4.47 -24.53
CA SER A 81 -10.41 -3.95 -23.44
C SER A 81 -11.79 -4.62 -23.39
N ARG A 82 -12.25 -5.25 -24.50
CA ARG A 82 -13.52 -5.95 -24.57
C ARG A 82 -13.39 -7.38 -24.07
N TYR A 83 -14.19 -7.77 -23.07
CA TYR A 83 -14.13 -9.10 -22.47
C TYR A 83 -14.23 -10.25 -23.52
N LYS A 84 -15.14 -10.13 -24.49
CA LYS A 84 -15.33 -11.12 -25.56
C LYS A 84 -14.08 -11.38 -26.43
N ASN A 85 -13.11 -10.50 -26.40
CA ASN A 85 -11.86 -10.58 -27.16
C ASN A 85 -10.69 -11.18 -26.35
N ILE A 86 -10.93 -11.62 -25.11
CA ILE A 86 -9.93 -12.18 -24.21
C ILE A 86 -10.17 -13.69 -24.03
N PRO A 87 -9.67 -14.55 -24.92
CA PRO A 87 -10.02 -15.98 -24.91
C PRO A 87 -9.28 -16.81 -23.87
N VAL A 88 -8.23 -16.28 -23.25
CA VAL A 88 -7.34 -17.00 -22.31
C VAL A 88 -7.20 -16.23 -21.00
N PRO A 89 -6.81 -16.90 -19.89
CA PRO A 89 -6.50 -16.21 -18.64
C PRO A 89 -5.48 -15.09 -18.86
N THR A 90 -5.85 -13.86 -18.51
CA THR A 90 -5.06 -12.69 -18.88
C THR A 90 -5.11 -11.63 -17.79
N SER A 91 -3.97 -11.03 -17.49
CA SER A 91 -3.90 -9.80 -16.70
C SER A 91 -3.44 -8.61 -17.53
N TYR A 92 -3.94 -7.45 -17.18
CA TYR A 92 -3.46 -6.16 -17.66
C TYR A 92 -2.98 -5.34 -16.46
N MET A 93 -1.66 -5.12 -16.39
CA MET A 93 -1.05 -4.15 -15.50
C MET A 93 -0.75 -2.92 -16.36
N ALA A 94 -1.40 -1.79 -16.11
CA ALA A 94 -1.07 -0.56 -16.81
C ALA A 94 0.40 -0.20 -16.59
N GLU A 95 1.11 0.22 -17.63
CA GLU A 95 2.51 0.66 -17.50
C GLU A 95 2.61 1.84 -16.56
N LYS A 96 1.79 2.87 -16.78
CA LYS A 96 1.67 4.06 -15.94
C LYS A 96 0.38 4.78 -16.25
N SER A 97 -0.10 5.59 -15.32
CA SER A 97 -1.22 6.53 -15.54
C SER A 97 -1.17 7.63 -14.49
N LYS A 98 -1.53 8.84 -14.88
CA LYS A 98 -1.70 10.00 -14.00
C LYS A 98 -3.14 10.22 -13.53
N TYR A 99 -4.04 9.32 -13.90
CA TYR A 99 -5.45 9.38 -13.50
C TYR A 99 -5.70 8.50 -12.27
N ASP A 100 -6.78 8.83 -11.57
CA ASP A 100 -7.13 8.25 -10.27
C ASP A 100 -8.09 7.05 -10.36
N PHE A 101 -8.33 6.48 -11.54
CA PHE A 101 -9.37 5.47 -11.70
C PHE A 101 -8.98 4.29 -12.60
N VAL A 102 -9.71 3.20 -12.44
CA VAL A 102 -9.87 2.08 -13.36
C VAL A 102 -11.29 1.54 -13.19
N GLY A 103 -11.87 0.93 -14.21
CA GLY A 103 -13.23 0.43 -14.08
C GLY A 103 -13.65 -0.54 -15.18
N GLY A 104 -14.94 -0.83 -15.21
CA GLY A 104 -15.60 -1.63 -16.23
C GLY A 104 -17.01 -1.14 -16.46
N TYR A 105 -17.51 -1.35 -17.68
CA TYR A 105 -18.83 -0.94 -18.10
C TYR A 105 -19.52 -2.01 -18.94
N ASP A 106 -20.75 -2.34 -18.62
CA ASP A 106 -21.62 -3.23 -19.38
C ASP A 106 -22.57 -2.39 -20.25
N TYR A 107 -22.33 -2.36 -21.55
CA TYR A 107 -23.16 -1.62 -22.53
C TYR A 107 -24.56 -2.21 -22.68
N GLY A 108 -24.80 -3.46 -22.29
CA GLY A 108 -26.14 -4.06 -22.29
C GLY A 108 -26.98 -3.62 -21.10
N LYS A 109 -26.34 -3.31 -19.97
CA LYS A 109 -26.99 -2.85 -18.74
C LYS A 109 -26.91 -1.33 -18.58
N HIS A 110 -26.13 -0.65 -19.42
CA HIS A 110 -25.81 0.78 -19.31
C HIS A 110 -25.28 1.18 -17.92
N ALA A 111 -24.50 0.28 -17.29
CA ALA A 111 -23.98 0.47 -15.94
C ALA A 111 -22.59 -0.14 -15.79
N GLY A 112 -21.84 0.33 -14.80
CA GLY A 112 -20.51 -0.15 -14.53
C GLY A 112 -20.07 0.12 -13.10
N ILE A 113 -18.82 -0.18 -12.83
CA ILE A 113 -18.15 0.14 -11.57
C ILE A 113 -16.82 0.84 -11.85
N LEU A 114 -16.52 1.86 -11.06
CA LEU A 114 -15.21 2.51 -11.02
C LEU A 114 -14.54 2.21 -9.68
N HIS A 115 -13.25 1.98 -9.73
CA HIS A 115 -12.37 1.97 -8.60
C HIS A 115 -11.54 3.26 -8.65
N VAL A 116 -11.68 4.12 -7.66
CA VAL A 116 -11.03 5.43 -7.61
C VAL A 116 -10.08 5.49 -6.42
N ALA A 117 -8.84 5.93 -6.68
CA ALA A 117 -7.82 6.16 -5.66
C ALA A 117 -6.75 7.12 -6.21
N ASP A 118 -6.21 8.00 -5.36
CA ASP A 118 -5.13 8.94 -5.72
C ASP A 118 -3.94 8.20 -6.35
N HIS A 119 -3.59 8.51 -7.58
CA HIS A 119 -2.53 7.84 -8.34
C HIS A 119 -1.13 8.03 -7.72
N HIS A 120 -0.89 9.04 -6.88
CA HIS A 120 0.37 9.19 -6.15
C HIS A 120 0.53 8.15 -5.05
N VAL A 121 -0.57 7.66 -4.48
CA VAL A 121 -0.60 6.60 -3.47
C VAL A 121 -0.90 5.25 -4.10
N SER A 122 -1.72 5.24 -5.14
CA SER A 122 -2.20 4.06 -5.86
C SER A 122 -1.91 4.16 -7.36
N PRO A 123 -0.62 4.12 -7.77
CA PRO A 123 -0.26 4.24 -9.18
C PRO A 123 -0.66 3.01 -9.99
N GLY A 124 -0.61 1.83 -9.40
CA GLY A 124 -0.90 0.56 -10.10
C GLY A 124 -2.37 0.41 -10.46
N LYS A 125 -2.67 0.12 -11.72
CA LYS A 125 -4.01 -0.18 -12.23
C LYS A 125 -3.98 -1.52 -12.93
N LYS A 126 -4.91 -2.40 -12.56
CA LYS A 126 -4.85 -3.80 -12.97
C LYS A 126 -6.23 -4.36 -13.27
N GLN A 127 -6.28 -5.25 -14.27
CA GLN A 127 -7.35 -6.19 -14.49
C GLN A 127 -6.81 -7.62 -14.48
N TRP A 128 -7.64 -8.54 -13.99
CA TRP A 128 -7.46 -9.98 -14.17
C TRP A 128 -8.77 -10.60 -14.66
N THR A 129 -8.67 -11.60 -15.53
CA THR A 129 -9.82 -12.45 -15.93
C THR A 129 -9.35 -13.84 -16.30
N TRP A 130 -10.23 -14.84 -16.13
CA TRP A 130 -10.03 -16.19 -16.66
C TRP A 130 -10.21 -16.25 -18.18
N GLY A 131 -10.78 -15.20 -18.79
CA GLY A 131 -11.07 -15.12 -20.22
C GLY A 131 -12.38 -15.80 -20.64
N CYS A 132 -12.81 -15.48 -21.86
CA CYS A 132 -14.11 -15.94 -22.41
C CYS A 132 -14.05 -17.30 -23.11
N GLY A 133 -12.88 -17.95 -23.23
CA GLY A 133 -12.72 -19.27 -23.83
C GLY A 133 -13.14 -20.42 -22.91
N ASP A 134 -13.08 -21.64 -23.41
CA ASP A 134 -13.56 -22.83 -22.69
C ASP A 134 -12.86 -23.08 -21.37
N PHE A 135 -11.56 -22.80 -21.30
CA PHE A 135 -10.79 -22.90 -20.06
C PHE A 135 -11.30 -21.91 -18.98
N GLY A 136 -11.52 -20.65 -19.37
CA GLY A 136 -12.07 -19.64 -18.48
C GLY A 136 -13.47 -20.01 -17.99
N LYS A 137 -14.35 -20.41 -18.91
CA LYS A 137 -15.71 -20.87 -18.56
C LYS A 137 -15.72 -22.07 -17.61
N ALA A 138 -14.73 -22.99 -17.73
CA ALA A 138 -14.61 -24.10 -16.80
C ALA A 138 -14.24 -23.63 -15.38
N TRP A 139 -13.33 -22.65 -15.27
CA TRP A 139 -12.96 -22.07 -13.98
C TRP A 139 -14.08 -21.22 -13.37
N ASP A 140 -14.78 -20.44 -14.18
CA ASP A 140 -15.94 -19.66 -13.70
C ASP A 140 -16.97 -20.56 -13.02
N ARG A 141 -17.33 -21.71 -13.63
CA ARG A 141 -18.25 -22.68 -13.03
C ARG A 141 -17.75 -23.24 -11.68
N ASN A 142 -16.43 -23.33 -11.49
CA ASN A 142 -15.87 -23.86 -10.24
C ASN A 142 -15.74 -22.78 -9.14
N LEU A 143 -15.65 -21.49 -9.51
CA LEU A 143 -15.36 -20.41 -8.57
C LEU A 143 -16.57 -19.54 -8.23
N THR A 144 -17.53 -19.41 -9.14
CA THR A 144 -18.67 -18.51 -9.00
C THR A 144 -20.01 -19.22 -9.05
N ASP A 145 -20.02 -20.55 -9.07
CA ASP A 145 -21.24 -21.37 -9.20
C ASP A 145 -22.08 -20.93 -10.39
N GLU A 146 -23.24 -20.30 -10.15
CA GLU A 146 -24.17 -19.80 -11.17
C GLU A 146 -24.00 -18.32 -11.51
N ASP A 147 -23.14 -17.58 -10.81
CA ASP A 147 -22.95 -16.12 -11.00
C ASP A 147 -22.23 -15.77 -12.31
N GLY A 148 -21.57 -16.74 -12.93
CA GLY A 148 -20.94 -16.60 -14.24
C GLY A 148 -19.56 -15.95 -14.23
N PRO A 149 -19.05 -15.50 -15.40
CA PRO A 149 -17.71 -14.96 -15.54
C PRO A 149 -17.56 -13.59 -14.90
N TYR A 150 -16.33 -13.30 -14.47
CA TYR A 150 -15.98 -12.04 -13.85
C TYR A 150 -14.61 -11.51 -14.30
N VAL A 151 -14.40 -10.23 -14.06
CA VAL A 151 -13.08 -9.59 -14.06
C VAL A 151 -12.78 -9.03 -12.68
N GLU A 152 -11.52 -8.98 -12.32
CA GLU A 152 -11.04 -8.23 -11.16
C GLU A 152 -10.51 -6.88 -11.64
N LEU A 153 -11.04 -5.77 -11.09
CA LEU A 153 -10.64 -4.41 -11.43
C LEU A 153 -10.00 -3.77 -10.20
N MET A 154 -8.71 -3.49 -10.27
CA MET A 154 -7.89 -3.21 -9.09
C MET A 154 -7.03 -1.96 -9.25
N THR A 155 -6.74 -1.30 -8.12
CA THR A 155 -5.60 -0.40 -7.98
C THR A 155 -4.64 -0.92 -6.91
N GLY A 156 -3.33 -0.75 -7.13
CA GLY A 156 -2.28 -1.20 -6.21
C GLY A 156 -1.75 -0.04 -5.38
N MET A 157 -1.65 -0.23 -4.06
CA MET A 157 -1.20 0.79 -3.13
C MET A 157 0.33 0.79 -3.01
N PHE A 158 0.94 1.95 -3.25
CA PHE A 158 2.39 2.15 -3.20
C PHE A 158 3.17 1.20 -4.12
N THR A 159 2.57 0.76 -5.21
CA THR A 159 3.19 -0.11 -6.22
C THR A 159 2.67 0.21 -7.61
N ASP A 160 3.55 0.28 -8.59
CA ASP A 160 3.20 0.48 -10.00
C ASP A 160 2.72 -0.81 -10.64
N ASN A 161 3.22 -1.94 -10.18
CA ASN A 161 2.91 -3.23 -10.76
C ASN A 161 3.06 -4.37 -9.73
N GLN A 162 2.45 -5.49 -9.98
CA GLN A 162 2.75 -6.75 -9.32
C GLN A 162 3.85 -7.45 -10.13
N PRO A 163 4.89 -8.01 -9.51
CA PRO A 163 5.03 -8.30 -8.08
C PRO A 163 5.88 -7.30 -7.28
N ASP A 164 5.92 -6.06 -7.67
CA ASP A 164 6.77 -5.06 -7.03
C ASP A 164 6.22 -4.68 -5.64
N PHE A 165 6.75 -5.33 -4.61
CA PHE A 165 6.45 -5.03 -3.23
C PHE A 165 7.05 -3.69 -2.81
N THR A 166 6.42 -3.01 -1.87
CA THR A 166 6.94 -1.78 -1.27
C THR A 166 7.46 -2.03 0.13
N TRP A 167 8.46 -1.26 0.54
CA TRP A 167 9.03 -1.33 1.87
C TRP A 167 8.27 -0.48 2.88
N LEU A 168 8.12 -1.04 4.09
CA LEU A 168 7.85 -0.31 5.32
C LEU A 168 9.11 -0.35 6.18
N LYS A 169 9.64 0.81 6.53
CA LYS A 169 10.74 0.94 7.49
C LYS A 169 10.29 0.43 8.87
N PRO A 170 11.20 0.15 9.78
CA PRO A 170 10.83 -0.17 11.16
C PRO A 170 9.91 0.91 11.73
N PHE A 171 8.79 0.49 12.33
CA PHE A 171 7.76 1.35 12.95
C PHE A 171 7.08 2.36 12.01
N GLU A 172 7.31 2.25 10.71
CA GLU A 172 6.65 3.10 9.72
C GLU A 172 5.18 2.70 9.56
N GLU A 173 4.35 3.73 9.38
CA GLU A 173 2.95 3.65 9.00
C GLU A 173 2.74 4.16 7.58
N LYS A 174 1.89 3.49 6.80
CA LYS A 174 1.36 3.98 5.53
C LYS A 174 -0.16 3.87 5.54
N THR A 175 -0.82 4.94 5.13
CA THR A 175 -2.28 5.00 5.02
C THR A 175 -2.70 5.22 3.59
N PHE A 176 -3.89 4.74 3.24
CA PHE A 176 -4.49 4.96 1.93
C PHE A 176 -6.01 4.93 2.00
N THR A 177 -6.64 5.50 0.99
CA THR A 177 -8.09 5.46 0.82
C THR A 177 -8.41 5.11 -0.63
N GLN A 178 -9.38 4.23 -0.84
CA GLN A 178 -9.90 3.86 -2.16
C GLN A 178 -11.42 3.80 -2.13
N TYR A 179 -12.03 4.03 -3.29
CA TYR A 179 -13.47 4.11 -3.46
C TYR A 179 -13.94 3.15 -4.55
N PHE A 180 -15.01 2.42 -4.29
CA PHE A 180 -15.73 1.65 -5.30
C PHE A 180 -17.05 2.35 -5.58
N MET A 181 -17.25 2.78 -6.83
CA MET A 181 -18.37 3.60 -7.25
C MET A 181 -19.17 2.89 -8.35
N PRO A 182 -20.43 2.48 -8.11
CA PRO A 182 -21.32 2.16 -9.22
C PRO A 182 -21.61 3.42 -10.03
N TYR A 183 -21.71 3.28 -11.35
CA TYR A 183 -22.09 4.38 -12.23
C TYR A 183 -22.94 3.88 -13.41
N LYS A 184 -23.66 4.79 -14.08
CA LYS A 184 -24.55 4.44 -15.19
C LYS A 184 -24.54 5.51 -16.28
N GLU A 185 -24.93 5.13 -17.49
CA GLU A 185 -25.16 5.95 -18.69
C GLU A 185 -23.94 6.71 -19.24
N VAL A 186 -22.79 6.69 -18.58
CA VAL A 186 -21.58 7.44 -19.01
C VAL A 186 -20.80 6.69 -20.09
N GLY A 187 -20.88 5.35 -20.12
CA GLY A 187 -20.08 4.54 -21.05
C GLY A 187 -18.60 4.59 -20.70
N GLN A 188 -17.77 4.94 -21.69
CA GLN A 188 -16.32 5.07 -21.50
C GLN A 188 -16.00 6.36 -20.73
N VAL A 189 -15.71 6.21 -19.46
CA VAL A 189 -15.25 7.31 -18.59
C VAL A 189 -13.86 7.77 -19.04
N LYS A 190 -13.68 9.08 -19.12
CA LYS A 190 -12.39 9.72 -19.46
C LYS A 190 -11.64 10.23 -18.23
N ASN A 191 -12.37 10.64 -17.18
CA ASN A 191 -11.81 10.91 -15.86
C ASN A 191 -12.85 10.65 -14.77
N ALA A 192 -12.38 10.26 -13.58
CA ALA A 192 -13.20 10.05 -12.40
C ALA A 192 -12.52 10.52 -11.12
N SER A 193 -13.31 11.10 -10.23
CA SER A 193 -13.00 11.39 -8.84
C SER A 193 -14.01 10.66 -7.93
N LYS A 194 -13.85 10.74 -6.62
CA LYS A 194 -14.87 10.19 -5.70
C LYS A 194 -16.21 10.93 -5.78
N GLU A 195 -16.26 12.13 -6.36
CA GLU A 195 -17.46 12.94 -6.50
C GLU A 195 -18.19 12.71 -7.81
N ALA A 196 -17.45 12.50 -8.92
CA ALA A 196 -18.03 12.48 -10.26
C ALA A 196 -17.21 11.67 -11.25
N ALA A 197 -17.86 11.26 -12.34
CA ALA A 197 -17.23 10.70 -13.52
C ALA A 197 -17.69 11.46 -14.77
N VAL A 198 -16.78 11.65 -15.71
CA VAL A 198 -17.04 12.40 -16.95
C VAL A 198 -16.59 11.62 -18.17
N SER A 199 -17.41 11.69 -19.22
CA SER A 199 -17.06 11.30 -20.58
C SER A 199 -17.13 12.53 -21.49
N LEU A 200 -16.15 12.65 -22.36
CA LEU A 200 -16.10 13.61 -23.45
C LEU A 200 -15.69 12.84 -24.71
N SER A 201 -16.53 12.89 -25.74
CA SER A 201 -16.27 12.24 -27.02
C SER A 201 -16.70 13.11 -28.18
N GLU A 202 -15.95 13.08 -29.26
CA GLU A 202 -16.36 13.69 -30.52
C GLU A 202 -17.25 12.74 -31.30
N ALA A 203 -18.23 13.28 -32.01
CA ALA A 203 -19.10 12.57 -32.91
C ALA A 203 -19.47 13.48 -34.08
N GLU A 204 -19.85 12.90 -35.19
CA GLU A 204 -20.48 13.63 -36.30
C GLU A 204 -22.00 13.52 -36.18
N ASP A 205 -22.68 14.64 -36.18
CA ASP A 205 -24.14 14.66 -36.23
C ASP A 205 -24.60 14.15 -37.61
N THR A 206 -25.19 12.99 -37.62
CA THR A 206 -25.61 12.30 -38.86
C THR A 206 -26.65 13.05 -39.69
N ALA A 207 -27.38 14.00 -39.07
CA ALA A 207 -28.39 14.80 -39.76
C ALA A 207 -27.80 16.05 -40.42
N THR A 208 -26.79 16.65 -39.82
CA THR A 208 -26.20 17.91 -40.26
C THR A 208 -24.80 17.80 -40.83
N GLY A 209 -24.11 16.65 -40.61
CA GLY A 209 -22.69 16.46 -40.93
C GLY A 209 -21.73 17.33 -40.12
N LYS A 210 -22.20 17.94 -39.04
CA LYS A 210 -21.38 18.79 -38.19
C LYS A 210 -20.68 18.00 -37.09
N LYS A 211 -19.43 18.39 -36.80
CA LYS A 211 -18.66 17.87 -35.67
C LYS A 211 -19.32 18.32 -34.34
N THR A 212 -19.49 17.41 -33.43
CA THR A 212 -20.07 17.65 -32.09
C THR A 212 -19.22 17.09 -31.00
N ALA A 213 -19.20 17.70 -29.81
CA ALA A 213 -18.71 17.13 -28.58
C ALA A 213 -19.88 16.64 -27.74
N LYS A 214 -19.87 15.35 -27.39
CA LYS A 214 -20.82 14.76 -26.45
C LYS A 214 -20.23 14.73 -25.06
N ILE A 215 -20.90 15.37 -24.10
CA ILE A 215 -20.53 15.42 -22.68
C ILE A 215 -21.53 14.58 -21.91
N ILE A 216 -21.04 13.68 -21.05
CA ILE A 216 -21.87 12.95 -20.09
C ILE A 216 -21.22 13.05 -18.71
N VAL A 217 -22.01 13.38 -17.68
CA VAL A 217 -21.55 13.54 -16.30
C VAL A 217 -22.44 12.74 -15.36
N TYR A 218 -21.79 11.91 -14.55
CA TYR A 218 -22.37 11.19 -13.42
C TYR A 218 -21.83 11.77 -12.11
N ALA A 219 -22.63 11.81 -11.04
CA ALA A 219 -22.18 12.23 -9.73
C ALA A 219 -22.55 11.19 -8.66
N THR A 220 -21.69 11.04 -7.64
CA THR A 220 -21.90 10.10 -6.51
C THR A 220 -22.80 10.67 -5.41
N ALA A 221 -23.19 11.93 -5.51
CA ALA A 221 -24.10 12.61 -4.60
C ALA A 221 -25.02 13.55 -5.39
N VAL A 222 -26.03 14.08 -4.72
CA VAL A 222 -26.92 15.08 -5.33
C VAL A 222 -26.25 16.46 -5.29
N TYR A 223 -26.12 17.09 -6.46
CA TYR A 223 -25.69 18.47 -6.65
C TYR A 223 -26.78 19.20 -7.42
N GLU A 224 -27.60 19.98 -6.73
CA GLU A 224 -28.78 20.63 -7.34
C GLU A 224 -28.43 21.68 -8.40
N LYS A 225 -27.25 22.29 -8.30
CA LYS A 225 -26.78 23.37 -9.18
C LYS A 225 -25.32 23.16 -9.57
N ALA A 226 -25.04 22.02 -10.20
CA ALA A 226 -23.72 21.81 -10.79
C ALA A 226 -23.60 22.64 -12.07
N ARG A 227 -22.46 23.27 -12.27
CA ARG A 227 -22.13 24.03 -13.49
C ARG A 227 -21.21 23.19 -14.35
N ILE A 228 -21.64 22.87 -15.55
CA ILE A 228 -20.90 22.08 -16.52
C ILE A 228 -20.42 23.01 -17.63
N ILE A 229 -19.10 23.12 -17.78
CA ILE A 229 -18.46 24.05 -18.73
C ILE A 229 -17.68 23.25 -19.75
N LEU A 230 -17.92 23.44 -21.03
CA LEU A 230 -17.05 23.04 -22.12
C LEU A 230 -16.33 24.24 -22.65
N THR A 231 -15.01 24.22 -22.65
CA THR A 231 -14.14 25.25 -23.22
C THR A 231 -13.45 24.67 -24.46
N GLY A 232 -13.34 25.45 -25.50
CA GLY A 232 -12.53 25.20 -26.68
C GLY A 232 -11.40 26.23 -26.79
N LYS A 233 -10.67 26.21 -27.92
CA LYS A 233 -9.52 27.06 -28.17
C LYS A 233 -9.83 28.57 -28.00
N ASP A 234 -10.97 29.02 -28.48
CA ASP A 234 -11.33 30.44 -28.53
C ASP A 234 -12.25 30.87 -27.37
N GLY A 235 -12.53 29.99 -26.42
CA GLY A 235 -13.34 30.29 -25.24
C GLY A 235 -14.40 29.25 -24.91
N VAL A 236 -15.42 29.68 -24.17
CA VAL A 236 -16.48 28.79 -23.67
C VAL A 236 -17.43 28.42 -24.82
N LEU A 237 -17.58 27.11 -25.05
CA LEU A 237 -18.52 26.56 -26.05
C LEU A 237 -19.88 26.20 -25.43
N CYS A 238 -19.88 25.84 -24.14
CA CYS A 238 -21.07 25.51 -23.37
C CYS A 238 -20.86 25.87 -21.91
N ASP A 239 -21.88 26.43 -21.27
CA ASP A 239 -21.90 26.76 -19.84
C ASP A 239 -23.33 26.57 -19.33
N GLU A 240 -23.56 25.45 -18.62
CA GLU A 240 -24.89 25.10 -18.14
C GLU A 240 -24.91 24.77 -16.67
N SER A 241 -26.02 25.11 -16.03
CA SER A 241 -26.34 24.69 -14.68
C SER A 241 -27.39 23.58 -14.71
N ALA A 242 -27.12 22.47 -14.12
CA ALA A 242 -28.02 21.32 -14.04
C ALA A 242 -27.94 20.65 -12.67
N MET A 243 -28.99 19.93 -12.31
CA MET A 243 -28.91 18.95 -11.23
C MET A 243 -28.21 17.70 -11.76
N ILE A 244 -27.24 17.20 -11.00
CA ILE A 244 -26.58 15.92 -11.25
C ILE A 244 -26.62 15.06 -9.99
N SER A 245 -26.80 13.76 -10.15
CA SER A 245 -26.90 12.82 -9.03
C SER A 245 -26.59 11.39 -9.49
N PRO A 246 -26.63 10.39 -8.60
CA PRO A 246 -26.54 8.98 -9.01
C PRO A 246 -27.67 8.52 -9.93
N VAL A 247 -28.76 9.25 -10.02
CA VAL A 247 -29.93 8.92 -10.86
C VAL A 247 -30.17 9.93 -11.99
N ASP A 248 -29.76 11.18 -11.81
CA ASP A 248 -29.92 12.27 -12.78
C ASP A 248 -28.58 12.52 -13.47
N ILE A 249 -28.43 11.94 -14.65
CA ILE A 249 -27.20 12.03 -15.44
C ILE A 249 -27.32 13.23 -16.38
N PHE A 250 -26.27 14.07 -16.41
CA PHE A 250 -26.21 15.14 -17.39
C PHE A 250 -25.68 14.59 -18.72
N GLU A 251 -26.39 14.87 -19.79
CA GLU A 251 -25.96 14.55 -21.16
C GLU A 251 -26.23 15.73 -22.09
N LYS A 252 -25.21 16.12 -22.87
CA LYS A 252 -25.36 17.19 -23.88
C LYS A 252 -24.41 16.99 -25.04
N SER A 253 -24.91 17.28 -26.25
CA SER A 253 -24.11 17.43 -27.46
C SER A 253 -23.97 18.90 -27.80
N VAL A 254 -22.76 19.36 -28.07
CA VAL A 254 -22.38 20.73 -28.40
C VAL A 254 -21.75 20.73 -29.78
N VAL A 255 -22.28 21.54 -30.70
CA VAL A 255 -21.70 21.71 -32.05
C VAL A 255 -20.36 22.42 -31.92
N LEU A 256 -19.35 21.89 -32.57
CA LEU A 256 -17.97 22.39 -32.54
C LEU A 256 -17.70 23.28 -33.77
N PRO A 257 -16.81 24.29 -33.65
CA PRO A 257 -16.19 24.94 -34.81
C PRO A 257 -15.45 23.92 -35.68
N ASP A 258 -15.42 24.14 -36.99
CA ASP A 258 -14.84 23.17 -37.95
C ASP A 258 -13.33 22.91 -37.75
N ASP A 259 -12.60 23.87 -37.18
CA ASP A 259 -11.16 23.80 -36.92
C ASP A 259 -10.80 23.29 -35.51
N THR A 260 -11.80 22.90 -34.71
CA THR A 260 -11.58 22.39 -33.35
C THR A 260 -10.80 21.05 -33.38
N GLN A 261 -9.71 20.97 -32.61
CA GLN A 261 -9.01 19.73 -32.34
C GLN A 261 -9.47 19.16 -31.00
N GLU A 262 -9.38 17.84 -30.82
CA GLU A 262 -9.83 17.17 -29.59
C GLU A 262 -9.09 17.71 -28.35
N GLU A 263 -7.79 17.98 -28.46
CA GLU A 263 -6.95 18.52 -27.40
C GLU A 263 -7.27 19.97 -26.99
N ASP A 264 -8.04 20.70 -27.81
CA ASP A 264 -8.51 22.05 -27.47
C ASP A 264 -9.70 22.02 -26.49
N LEU A 265 -10.38 20.88 -26.40
CA LEU A 265 -11.60 20.73 -25.60
C LEU A 265 -11.28 20.44 -24.13
N LYS A 266 -11.82 21.24 -23.22
CA LYS A 266 -11.78 20.97 -21.78
C LYS A 266 -13.19 21.00 -21.22
N VAL A 267 -13.60 19.92 -20.58
CA VAL A 267 -14.81 19.87 -19.76
C VAL A 267 -14.45 20.02 -18.28
N GLU A 268 -15.21 20.85 -17.56
CA GLU A 268 -15.08 21.02 -16.11
C GLU A 268 -16.45 21.04 -15.45
N VAL A 269 -16.57 20.34 -14.34
CA VAL A 269 -17.80 20.23 -13.54
C VAL A 269 -17.55 20.88 -12.19
N LEU A 270 -18.30 21.92 -11.87
CA LEU A 270 -18.18 22.71 -10.66
C LEU A 270 -19.45 22.57 -9.81
N ALA A 271 -19.31 22.37 -8.52
CA ALA A 271 -20.39 22.46 -7.55
C ALA A 271 -19.86 22.86 -6.17
N ASP A 272 -20.69 23.49 -5.35
CA ASP A 272 -20.34 23.89 -3.98
C ASP A 272 -19.04 24.73 -3.89
N GLY A 273 -18.81 25.58 -4.91
CA GLY A 273 -17.65 26.47 -4.98
C GLY A 273 -16.32 25.78 -5.32
N ARG A 274 -16.32 24.53 -5.78
CA ARG A 274 -15.12 23.77 -6.17
C ARG A 274 -15.31 22.95 -7.44
N SER A 275 -14.21 22.60 -8.06
CA SER A 275 -14.22 21.63 -9.16
C SER A 275 -14.42 20.22 -8.60
N LEU A 276 -15.41 19.49 -9.12
CA LEU A 276 -15.64 18.08 -8.80
C LEU A 276 -14.77 17.18 -9.68
N ILE A 277 -14.67 17.53 -10.96
CA ILE A 277 -13.90 16.80 -11.97
C ILE A 277 -13.63 17.71 -13.17
N ALA A 278 -12.51 17.50 -13.83
CA ALA A 278 -12.21 18.10 -15.13
C ALA A 278 -11.54 17.07 -16.05
N TYR A 279 -11.71 17.21 -17.34
CA TYR A 279 -11.01 16.41 -18.34
C TYR A 279 -10.68 17.26 -19.56
N GLN A 280 -9.46 17.11 -20.02
CA GLN A 280 -8.96 17.64 -21.29
C GLN A 280 -8.19 16.52 -21.98
N PRO A 281 -8.55 16.14 -23.21
CA PRO A 281 -7.75 15.23 -24.00
C PRO A 281 -6.33 15.75 -24.18
N GLU A 282 -5.36 14.87 -24.15
CA GLU A 282 -3.99 15.22 -24.49
C GLU A 282 -3.70 14.79 -25.92
N LYS A 283 -2.77 15.49 -26.55
CA LYS A 283 -2.28 15.05 -27.84
C LYS A 283 -1.69 13.66 -27.70
N GLU A 284 -2.20 12.74 -28.51
CA GLU A 284 -1.78 11.35 -28.43
C GLU A 284 -0.30 11.20 -28.83
N GLU A 285 0.53 10.91 -27.84
CA GLU A 285 1.91 10.47 -28.05
C GLU A 285 1.97 8.99 -27.67
N ILE A 286 2.05 8.10 -28.66
CA ILE A 286 2.17 6.66 -28.41
C ILE A 286 3.62 6.32 -28.05
N PRO A 287 3.96 6.10 -26.78
CA PRO A 287 5.32 5.79 -26.37
C PRO A 287 5.77 4.43 -26.91
N LYS A 288 7.10 4.23 -26.96
CA LYS A 288 7.65 2.90 -27.22
C LYS A 288 7.16 1.93 -26.16
N LEU A 289 6.82 0.70 -26.56
CA LEU A 289 6.52 -0.36 -25.59
C LEU A 289 7.72 -0.59 -24.66
N PRO A 290 7.50 -0.74 -23.35
CA PRO A 290 8.54 -1.10 -22.42
C PRO A 290 9.12 -2.48 -22.75
N ASP A 291 10.38 -2.68 -22.45
CA ASP A 291 11.01 -3.98 -22.64
C ASP A 291 10.48 -4.97 -21.57
N PRO A 292 10.22 -6.24 -21.94
CA PRO A 292 9.86 -7.26 -20.97
C PRO A 292 10.95 -7.45 -19.90
N ALA A 293 10.52 -7.75 -18.66
CA ALA A 293 11.45 -8.07 -17.59
C ALA A 293 12.24 -9.35 -17.89
N LYS A 294 13.51 -9.33 -17.50
CA LYS A 294 14.41 -10.49 -17.62
C LYS A 294 14.62 -11.10 -16.23
N ALA A 295 14.76 -12.41 -16.19
CA ALA A 295 15.20 -13.10 -14.98
C ALA A 295 16.60 -12.61 -14.57
N ALA A 296 16.88 -12.59 -13.27
CA ALA A 296 18.21 -12.26 -12.77
C ALA A 296 19.24 -13.26 -13.33
N ASP A 297 20.43 -12.74 -13.69
CA ASP A 297 21.55 -13.59 -14.11
C ASP A 297 22.12 -14.38 -12.91
N GLU A 298 22.82 -15.47 -13.23
CA GLU A 298 23.62 -16.20 -12.24
C GLU A 298 24.62 -15.26 -11.55
N PRO A 299 24.79 -15.31 -10.21
CA PRO A 299 25.63 -14.37 -9.47
C PRO A 299 27.04 -14.20 -10.04
N SER A 300 27.64 -15.29 -10.53
CA SER A 300 28.98 -15.28 -11.11
C SER A 300 29.10 -14.50 -12.42
N LYS A 301 27.99 -14.28 -13.13
CA LYS A 301 27.91 -13.53 -14.40
C LYS A 301 27.65 -12.05 -14.20
N ILE A 302 27.14 -11.66 -13.05
CA ILE A 302 26.89 -10.25 -12.72
C ILE A 302 28.23 -9.55 -12.53
N MET A 303 28.41 -8.39 -13.15
CA MET A 303 29.75 -7.76 -13.25
C MET A 303 30.14 -6.97 -12.00
N THR A 304 29.20 -6.36 -11.31
CA THR A 304 29.46 -5.41 -10.21
C THR A 304 28.85 -5.84 -8.89
N ASN A 305 29.48 -5.45 -7.77
CA ASN A 305 28.90 -5.65 -6.43
C ASN A 305 27.62 -4.83 -6.23
N GLU A 306 27.50 -3.67 -6.89
CA GLU A 306 26.26 -2.88 -6.91
C GLU A 306 25.09 -3.72 -7.41
N GLU A 307 25.26 -4.33 -8.57
CA GLU A 307 24.21 -5.13 -9.21
C GLU A 307 23.91 -6.41 -8.45
N LEU A 308 24.93 -7.06 -7.84
CA LEU A 308 24.74 -8.19 -6.94
C LEU A 308 23.90 -7.80 -5.71
N TYR A 309 24.22 -6.65 -5.11
CA TYR A 309 23.46 -6.13 -3.97
C TYR A 309 22.00 -5.83 -4.34
N LEU A 310 21.77 -5.08 -5.42
CA LEU A 310 20.43 -4.71 -5.88
C LEU A 310 19.60 -5.93 -6.27
N THR A 311 20.22 -6.93 -6.92
CA THR A 311 19.54 -8.18 -7.28
C THR A 311 19.15 -8.98 -6.03
N GLY A 312 20.06 -9.12 -5.07
CA GLY A 312 19.74 -9.79 -3.79
C GLY A 312 18.61 -9.09 -3.04
N GLN A 313 18.65 -7.75 -2.96
CA GLN A 313 17.62 -6.95 -2.32
C GLN A 313 16.26 -7.08 -3.04
N HIS A 314 16.24 -7.08 -4.36
CA HIS A 314 15.02 -7.28 -5.14
C HIS A 314 14.39 -8.65 -4.89
N ILE A 315 15.19 -9.71 -4.81
CA ILE A 315 14.72 -11.07 -4.50
C ILE A 315 14.10 -11.12 -3.10
N GLU A 316 14.70 -10.45 -2.10
CA GLU A 316 14.12 -10.32 -0.76
C GLU A 316 12.81 -9.54 -0.79
N GLN A 317 12.79 -8.40 -1.47
CA GLN A 317 11.63 -7.52 -1.60
C GLN A 317 10.47 -8.25 -2.24
N TYR A 318 10.74 -8.98 -3.31
CA TYR A 318 9.76 -9.74 -4.07
C TYR A 318 9.28 -11.02 -3.36
N ARG A 319 9.97 -11.44 -2.29
CA ARG A 319 9.71 -12.72 -1.57
C ARG A 319 9.67 -13.91 -2.54
N HIS A 320 10.62 -14.00 -3.42
CA HIS A 320 10.64 -14.98 -4.49
C HIS A 320 10.57 -16.41 -3.93
N ALA A 321 9.66 -17.24 -4.44
CA ALA A 321 9.38 -18.56 -3.88
C ALA A 321 10.54 -19.55 -4.03
N THR A 322 11.33 -19.45 -5.09
CA THR A 322 12.40 -20.39 -5.45
C THR A 322 13.80 -19.79 -5.47
N TRP A 323 13.94 -18.50 -5.70
CA TRP A 323 15.22 -17.81 -5.73
C TRP A 323 15.54 -17.24 -4.35
N ARG A 324 16.82 -17.31 -3.97
CA ARG A 324 17.30 -16.83 -2.67
C ARG A 324 18.30 -15.70 -2.88
N PRO A 325 18.35 -14.69 -2.00
CA PRO A 325 19.32 -13.60 -2.07
C PRO A 325 20.72 -14.04 -1.68
N ASP A 326 20.86 -15.11 -0.86
CA ASP A 326 22.16 -15.59 -0.34
C ASP A 326 23.25 -15.69 -1.41
N PRO A 327 23.05 -16.38 -2.57
CA PRO A 327 24.11 -16.54 -3.56
C PRO A 327 24.64 -15.20 -4.11
N TYR A 328 23.79 -14.19 -4.21
CA TYR A 328 24.15 -12.86 -4.70
C TYR A 328 24.98 -12.10 -3.68
N TYR A 329 24.54 -12.08 -2.41
CA TYR A 329 25.29 -11.47 -1.33
C TYR A 329 26.64 -12.16 -1.10
N LEU A 330 26.68 -13.48 -1.09
CA LEU A 330 27.90 -14.26 -0.88
C LEU A 330 28.91 -14.08 -2.04
N GLU A 331 28.46 -13.99 -3.29
CA GLU A 331 29.35 -13.69 -4.40
C GLU A 331 29.93 -12.28 -4.27
N GLY A 332 29.11 -11.30 -3.85
CA GLY A 332 29.58 -9.93 -3.59
C GLY A 332 30.63 -9.88 -2.49
N LEU A 333 30.41 -10.58 -1.36
CA LEU A 333 31.37 -10.67 -0.25
C LEU A 333 32.63 -11.47 -0.59
N LYS A 334 32.56 -12.41 -1.53
CA LYS A 334 33.73 -13.10 -2.05
C LYS A 334 34.64 -12.15 -2.83
N ARG A 335 34.06 -11.17 -3.55
CA ARG A 335 34.81 -10.17 -4.35
C ARG A 335 35.32 -9.02 -3.49
N ASP A 336 34.49 -8.50 -2.60
CA ASP A 336 34.82 -7.47 -1.62
C ASP A 336 34.26 -7.86 -0.24
N PRO A 337 35.05 -8.50 0.62
CA PRO A 337 34.63 -8.91 1.95
C PRO A 337 34.21 -7.74 2.86
N ASP A 338 34.69 -6.54 2.55
CA ASP A 338 34.43 -5.34 3.32
C ASP A 338 33.28 -4.47 2.75
N ASP A 339 32.55 -4.93 1.74
CA ASP A 339 31.41 -4.18 1.17
C ASP A 339 30.36 -3.92 2.26
N ILE A 340 30.15 -2.65 2.59
CA ILE A 340 29.32 -2.22 3.74
C ILE A 340 27.87 -2.66 3.56
N ARG A 341 27.29 -2.45 2.38
CA ARG A 341 25.88 -2.71 2.13
C ARG A 341 25.57 -4.20 2.10
N ILE A 342 26.45 -4.98 1.48
CA ILE A 342 26.27 -6.43 1.38
C ILE A 342 26.47 -7.08 2.76
N ASN A 343 27.43 -6.61 3.55
CA ASN A 343 27.58 -7.07 4.94
C ASN A 343 26.33 -6.78 5.76
N ASN A 344 25.76 -5.57 5.70
CA ASN A 344 24.51 -5.22 6.37
C ASN A 344 23.36 -6.10 5.91
N ALA A 345 23.17 -6.25 4.59
CA ALA A 345 22.08 -7.02 4.01
C ALA A 345 22.14 -8.51 4.37
N TYR A 346 23.33 -9.11 4.26
CA TYR A 346 23.50 -10.51 4.59
C TYR A 346 23.42 -10.77 6.10
N GLY A 347 24.00 -9.91 6.93
CA GLY A 347 23.86 -9.95 8.38
C GLY A 347 22.38 -9.84 8.81
N MET A 348 21.63 -8.93 8.21
CA MET A 348 20.18 -8.79 8.45
C MET A 348 19.40 -10.04 8.02
N LEU A 349 19.76 -10.65 6.90
CA LEU A 349 19.16 -11.91 6.43
C LEU A 349 19.40 -13.05 7.42
N LEU A 350 20.61 -13.17 7.98
CA LEU A 350 20.95 -14.14 9.03
C LEU A 350 20.15 -13.85 10.32
N MET A 351 20.07 -12.59 10.74
CA MET A 351 19.29 -12.17 11.91
C MET A 351 17.79 -12.53 11.76
N ARG A 352 17.20 -12.33 10.56
CA ARG A 352 15.81 -12.76 10.27
C ARG A 352 15.59 -14.28 10.45
N ARG A 353 16.67 -15.07 10.30
CA ARG A 353 16.66 -16.53 10.50
C ARG A 353 16.99 -16.96 11.93
N GLY A 354 17.21 -16.02 12.85
CA GLY A 354 17.60 -16.28 14.23
C GLY A 354 19.06 -16.68 14.40
N LEU A 355 19.90 -16.47 13.38
CA LEU A 355 21.33 -16.79 13.36
C LEU A 355 22.15 -15.59 13.85
N PHE A 356 21.91 -15.18 15.09
CA PHE A 356 22.47 -13.93 15.64
C PHE A 356 23.99 -13.97 15.78
N LYS A 357 24.56 -15.08 16.27
CA LYS A 357 26.01 -15.22 16.40
C LYS A 357 26.74 -15.17 15.07
N GLU A 358 26.10 -15.65 14.03
CA GLU A 358 26.61 -15.66 12.68
C GLU A 358 26.43 -14.27 12.02
N ALA A 359 25.43 -13.48 12.43
CA ALA A 359 25.16 -12.15 11.90
C ALA A 359 26.14 -11.09 12.42
N GLU A 360 26.52 -11.14 13.71
CA GLU A 360 27.37 -10.14 14.36
C GLU A 360 28.66 -9.80 13.59
N PRO A 361 29.45 -10.77 13.08
CA PRO A 361 30.69 -10.48 12.34
C PRO A 361 30.50 -9.59 11.12
N TYR A 362 29.38 -9.73 10.42
CA TYR A 362 29.07 -8.93 9.24
C TYR A 362 28.81 -7.46 9.60
N PHE A 363 28.04 -7.21 10.66
CA PHE A 363 27.81 -5.83 11.12
C PHE A 363 29.10 -5.18 11.63
N ARG A 364 29.95 -5.91 12.34
CA ARG A 364 31.24 -5.39 12.79
C ARG A 364 32.19 -5.11 11.61
N THR A 365 32.18 -5.94 10.57
CA THR A 365 32.95 -5.72 9.35
C THR A 365 32.46 -4.45 8.62
N ALA A 366 31.15 -4.30 8.48
CA ALA A 366 30.55 -3.09 7.91
C ALA A 366 30.97 -1.83 8.68
N ILE A 367 30.90 -1.86 10.03
CA ILE A 367 31.31 -0.73 10.88
C ILE A 367 32.80 -0.44 10.71
N LYS A 368 33.66 -1.46 10.74
CA LYS A 368 35.11 -1.28 10.55
C LYS A 368 35.43 -0.57 9.25
N ARG A 369 34.79 -1.00 8.15
CA ARG A 369 34.98 -0.39 6.83
C ARG A 369 34.40 1.02 6.78
N LEU A 370 33.19 1.23 7.33
CA LEU A 370 32.47 2.49 7.36
C LEU A 370 33.26 3.59 8.08
N THR A 371 33.96 3.20 9.19
CA THR A 371 34.69 4.12 10.05
C THR A 371 36.19 4.22 9.72
N TRP A 372 36.67 3.53 8.72
CA TRP A 372 38.10 3.46 8.37
C TRP A 372 38.76 4.84 8.19
N LYS A 373 38.09 5.76 7.49
CA LYS A 373 38.63 7.13 7.28
C LYS A 373 37.89 8.20 8.09
N ASN A 374 36.70 7.92 8.53
CA ASN A 374 35.85 8.86 9.27
C ASN A 374 35.15 8.13 10.43
N PRO A 375 35.56 8.38 11.69
CA PRO A 375 34.91 7.74 12.84
C PRO A 375 33.44 8.18 13.05
N ASN A 376 32.98 9.22 12.33
CA ASN A 376 31.62 9.72 12.35
C ASN A 376 30.99 9.59 10.96
N PRO A 377 30.56 8.38 10.57
CA PRO A 377 30.00 8.14 9.26
C PRO A 377 28.66 8.86 9.09
N TYR A 378 28.32 9.21 7.84
CA TYR A 378 27.03 9.82 7.51
C TYR A 378 25.86 8.87 7.75
N ASN A 379 26.01 7.57 7.38
CA ASN A 379 25.03 6.52 7.61
C ASN A 379 25.47 5.65 8.80
N SER A 380 24.55 5.35 9.71
CA SER A 380 24.81 4.57 10.91
C SER A 380 23.96 3.27 11.01
N GLU A 381 23.39 2.82 9.89
CA GLU A 381 22.56 1.60 9.84
C GLU A 381 23.27 0.38 10.44
N ALA A 382 24.58 0.19 10.14
CA ALA A 382 25.35 -0.92 10.67
C ALA A 382 25.42 -0.93 12.22
N TYR A 383 25.46 0.25 12.86
CA TYR A 383 25.40 0.36 14.31
C TYR A 383 24.02 -0.02 14.86
N TYR A 384 22.94 0.40 14.18
CA TYR A 384 21.59 0.03 14.56
C TYR A 384 21.37 -1.48 14.49
N LEU A 385 21.78 -2.12 13.37
CA LEU A 385 21.67 -3.55 13.17
C LEU A 385 22.51 -4.34 14.19
N LEU A 386 23.73 -3.86 14.50
CA LEU A 386 24.55 -4.45 15.56
C LEU A 386 23.86 -4.32 16.92
N GLY A 387 23.26 -3.18 17.24
CA GLY A 387 22.52 -2.99 18.48
C GLY A 387 21.36 -3.97 18.63
N LEU A 388 20.60 -4.21 17.57
CA LEU A 388 19.52 -5.21 17.56
C LEU A 388 20.06 -6.63 17.79
N ASP A 389 21.12 -6.99 17.09
CA ASP A 389 21.73 -8.31 17.19
C ASP A 389 22.26 -8.58 18.60
N LEU A 390 22.93 -7.58 19.20
CA LEU A 390 23.42 -7.65 20.57
C LEU A 390 22.30 -7.79 21.61
N CYS A 391 21.13 -7.15 21.38
CA CYS A 391 19.96 -7.39 22.23
C CYS A 391 19.52 -8.87 22.20
N TYR A 392 19.48 -9.48 21.01
CA TYR A 392 19.14 -10.90 20.87
C TYR A 392 20.21 -11.84 21.48
N LEU A 393 21.47 -11.40 21.52
CA LEU A 393 22.57 -12.11 22.19
C LEU A 393 22.62 -11.85 23.71
N GLY A 394 21.73 -11.03 24.27
CA GLY A 394 21.69 -10.68 25.70
C GLY A 394 22.81 -9.74 26.16
N ARG A 395 23.49 -9.06 25.23
CA ARG A 395 24.59 -8.12 25.49
C ARG A 395 24.08 -6.68 25.52
N GLU A 396 23.21 -6.39 26.49
CA GLU A 396 22.40 -5.14 26.53
C GLU A 396 23.23 -3.84 26.68
N ASP A 397 24.35 -3.86 27.40
CA ASP A 397 25.21 -2.68 27.54
C ASP A 397 25.89 -2.32 26.22
N GLU A 398 26.43 -3.32 25.51
CA GLU A 398 27.02 -3.10 24.19
C GLU A 398 25.94 -2.69 23.16
N ALA A 399 24.72 -3.23 23.29
CA ALA A 399 23.59 -2.82 22.44
C ALA A 399 23.25 -1.34 22.66
N TYR A 400 23.21 -0.88 23.91
CA TYR A 400 22.96 0.51 24.23
C TYR A 400 23.99 1.43 23.57
N ASP A 401 25.29 1.10 23.68
CA ASP A 401 26.38 1.87 23.07
C ASP A 401 26.24 1.92 21.54
N ALA A 402 25.90 0.78 20.92
CA ALA A 402 25.67 0.69 19.48
C ALA A 402 24.47 1.57 19.03
N PHE A 403 23.34 1.51 19.74
CA PHE A 403 22.20 2.36 19.48
C PHE A 403 22.49 3.83 19.69
N TYR A 404 23.26 4.17 20.74
CA TYR A 404 23.62 5.55 20.99
C TYR A 404 24.46 6.14 19.85
N LYS A 405 25.41 5.33 19.31
CA LYS A 405 26.17 5.73 18.13
C LYS A 405 25.29 5.79 16.87
N ALA A 406 24.36 4.87 16.70
CA ALA A 406 23.40 4.87 15.60
C ALA A 406 22.53 6.15 15.62
N ALA A 407 22.11 6.62 16.81
CA ALA A 407 21.30 7.83 16.99
C ALA A 407 22.00 9.14 16.58
N TRP A 408 23.30 9.12 16.24
CA TRP A 408 23.99 10.29 15.67
C TRP A 408 23.53 10.61 14.24
N SER A 409 23.05 9.60 13.49
CA SER A 409 22.41 9.78 12.18
C SER A 409 20.90 9.95 12.34
N ASN A 410 20.34 10.97 11.72
CA ASN A 410 18.91 11.30 11.83
C ASN A 410 17.98 10.13 11.46
N GLU A 411 18.36 9.33 10.48
CA GLU A 411 17.56 8.18 10.01
C GLU A 411 17.41 7.08 11.05
N GLN A 412 18.38 6.94 11.99
CA GLN A 412 18.35 5.89 12.99
C GLN A 412 17.85 6.36 14.36
N GLN A 413 17.55 7.65 14.52
CA GLN A 413 17.20 8.25 15.81
C GLN A 413 15.93 7.67 16.41
N GLU A 414 14.85 7.56 15.63
CA GLU A 414 13.56 7.03 16.11
C GLU A 414 13.75 5.68 16.81
N MET A 415 14.26 4.74 16.04
CA MET A 415 14.40 3.32 16.43
C MET A 415 15.42 3.16 17.55
N SER A 416 16.56 3.85 17.46
CA SER A 416 17.63 3.77 18.47
C SER A 416 17.16 4.30 19.81
N PHE A 417 16.48 5.45 19.85
CA PHE A 417 15.95 5.99 21.09
C PHE A 417 14.84 5.12 21.70
N TYR A 418 14.00 4.47 20.86
CA TYR A 418 13.02 3.49 21.34
C TYR A 418 13.70 2.32 22.06
N TYR A 419 14.75 1.71 21.46
CA TYR A 419 15.45 0.60 22.08
C TYR A 419 16.24 1.03 23.32
N MET A 420 16.94 2.16 23.29
CA MET A 420 17.61 2.71 24.46
C MET A 420 16.65 2.96 25.62
N ALA A 421 15.45 3.49 25.33
CA ALA A 421 14.42 3.67 26.36
C ALA A 421 14.03 2.35 27.03
N GLY A 422 13.80 1.29 26.25
CA GLY A 422 13.49 -0.03 26.77
C GLY A 422 14.62 -0.63 27.63
N LEU A 423 15.87 -0.51 27.18
CA LEU A 423 17.05 -1.03 27.89
C LEU A 423 17.26 -0.34 29.24
N VAL A 424 17.11 0.98 29.32
CA VAL A 424 17.27 1.68 30.60
C VAL A 424 16.04 1.55 31.50
N ALA A 425 14.84 1.36 30.93
CA ALA A 425 13.64 1.04 31.69
C ALA A 425 13.77 -0.31 32.43
N LYS A 426 14.35 -1.33 31.81
CA LYS A 426 14.70 -2.60 32.46
C LYS A 426 15.58 -2.44 33.70
N LYS A 427 16.42 -1.39 33.71
CA LYS A 427 17.30 -1.05 34.82
C LYS A 427 16.63 -0.14 35.88
N GLY A 428 15.34 0.14 35.72
CA GLY A 428 14.58 1.05 36.61
C GLY A 428 14.88 2.52 36.44
N GLN A 429 15.58 2.93 35.37
CA GLN A 429 15.95 4.31 35.10
C GLN A 429 14.84 5.01 34.30
N PHE A 430 13.66 5.17 34.91
CA PHE A 430 12.44 5.57 34.21
C PHE A 430 12.48 7.02 33.67
N GLU A 431 13.16 7.96 34.38
CA GLU A 431 13.34 9.32 33.90
C GLU A 431 14.17 9.35 32.60
N THR A 432 15.32 8.67 32.59
CA THR A 432 16.16 8.54 31.37
C THR A 432 15.43 7.84 30.24
N ALA A 433 14.64 6.80 30.57
CA ALA A 433 13.81 6.13 29.58
C ALA A 433 12.77 7.07 28.98
N LEU A 434 12.14 7.94 29.78
CA LEU A 434 11.19 8.94 29.33
C LEU A 434 11.85 9.97 28.40
N GLU A 435 13.06 10.44 28.72
CA GLU A 435 13.82 11.34 27.84
C GLU A 435 14.11 10.70 26.48
N HIS A 436 14.53 9.44 26.46
CA HIS A 436 14.79 8.73 25.19
C HIS A 436 13.52 8.52 24.38
N ILE A 437 12.43 8.10 25.02
CA ILE A 437 11.20 7.85 24.28
C ILE A 437 10.57 9.13 23.74
N ASP A 438 10.67 10.26 24.44
CA ASP A 438 10.26 11.56 23.94
C ASP A 438 11.05 11.96 22.68
N ARG A 439 12.37 11.69 22.65
CA ARG A 439 13.21 11.91 21.45
C ARG A 439 12.82 11.00 20.28
N SER A 440 12.45 9.75 20.54
CA SER A 440 11.92 8.84 19.52
C SER A 440 10.63 9.40 18.90
N LEU A 441 9.69 9.84 19.73
CA LEU A 441 8.39 10.36 19.29
C LEU A 441 8.48 11.71 18.56
N VAL A 442 9.53 12.51 18.78
CA VAL A 442 9.81 13.70 17.95
C VAL A 442 10.06 13.31 16.49
N LYS A 443 10.59 12.12 16.23
CA LYS A 443 10.87 11.63 14.87
C LYS A 443 9.69 10.92 14.22
N ASN A 444 8.94 10.17 15.02
CA ASN A 444 7.73 9.48 14.57
C ASN A 444 6.67 9.52 15.67
N ALA A 445 5.81 10.53 15.59
CA ALA A 445 4.71 10.73 16.54
C ALA A 445 3.66 9.59 16.49
N HIS A 446 3.63 8.82 15.42
CA HIS A 446 2.72 7.68 15.21
C HIS A 446 3.33 6.32 15.56
N ASN A 447 4.58 6.27 16.06
CA ASN A 447 5.13 5.03 16.57
C ASN A 447 4.33 4.54 17.79
N ILE A 448 3.36 3.67 17.55
CA ILE A 448 2.42 3.21 18.59
C ILE A 448 3.12 2.46 19.72
N LYS A 449 4.22 1.76 19.44
CA LYS A 449 5.01 1.08 20.47
C LYS A 449 5.75 2.07 21.39
N ALA A 450 6.30 3.13 20.81
CA ALA A 450 6.92 4.20 21.56
C ALA A 450 5.89 4.96 22.41
N ARG A 451 4.69 5.17 21.86
CA ARG A 451 3.57 5.79 22.59
C ARG A 451 3.12 4.93 23.77
N GLY A 452 3.01 3.60 23.59
CA GLY A 452 2.68 2.66 24.66
C GLY A 452 3.74 2.64 25.77
N LEU A 453 5.03 2.57 25.41
CA LEU A 453 6.14 2.67 26.38
C LEU A 453 6.11 4.00 27.14
N ARG A 454 5.85 5.11 26.44
CA ARG A 454 5.74 6.42 27.08
C ARG A 454 4.61 6.48 28.11
N ALA A 455 3.43 5.96 27.79
CA ALA A 455 2.30 5.90 28.70
C ALA A 455 2.64 5.08 29.96
N TRP A 456 3.25 3.90 29.77
CA TRP A 456 3.71 3.07 30.87
C TRP A 456 4.75 3.76 31.76
N LEU A 457 5.75 4.45 31.17
CA LEU A 457 6.76 5.22 31.92
C LEU A 457 6.14 6.37 32.72
N LEU A 458 5.17 7.08 32.14
CA LEU A 458 4.45 8.14 32.86
C LEU A 458 3.72 7.60 34.09
N ALA A 459 3.09 6.42 33.97
CA ALA A 459 2.44 5.75 35.10
C ALA A 459 3.47 5.34 36.17
N LYS A 460 4.62 4.76 35.78
CA LYS A 460 5.72 4.40 36.70
C LYS A 460 6.30 5.59 37.46
N LEU A 461 6.30 6.77 36.84
CA LEU A 461 6.76 8.01 37.45
C LEU A 461 5.68 8.77 38.26
N GLY A 462 4.50 8.15 38.48
CA GLY A 462 3.39 8.77 39.21
C GLY A 462 2.70 9.93 38.49
N LYS A 463 2.92 10.09 37.17
CA LYS A 463 2.29 11.14 36.35
C LYS A 463 0.95 10.64 35.78
N GLU A 464 0.06 10.18 36.66
CA GLU A 464 -1.16 9.46 36.31
C GLU A 464 -2.08 10.18 35.30
N LYS A 465 -2.29 11.50 35.46
CA LYS A 465 -3.11 12.29 34.53
C LYS A 465 -2.52 12.35 33.12
N ALA A 466 -1.21 12.45 33.01
CA ALA A 466 -0.52 12.47 31.73
C ALA A 466 -0.53 11.08 31.07
N ALA A 467 -0.39 10.03 31.88
CA ALA A 467 -0.52 8.65 31.42
C ALA A 467 -1.93 8.36 30.87
N ALA A 468 -2.97 8.71 31.63
CA ALA A 468 -4.36 8.49 31.21
C ALA A 468 -4.70 9.19 29.90
N ARG A 469 -4.31 10.46 29.75
CA ARG A 469 -4.49 11.19 28.48
C ARG A 469 -3.74 10.52 27.32
N MET A 470 -2.51 10.09 27.56
CA MET A 470 -1.71 9.43 26.54
C MET A 470 -2.33 8.11 26.08
N LEU A 471 -2.93 7.33 27.03
CA LEU A 471 -3.63 6.08 26.70
C LEU A 471 -4.89 6.34 25.87
N GLU A 472 -5.66 7.38 26.20
CA GLU A 472 -6.84 7.80 25.45
C GLU A 472 -6.44 8.18 24.00
N ASP A 473 -5.45 9.07 23.84
CA ASP A 473 -4.91 9.51 22.54
C ASP A 473 -4.35 8.31 21.73
N ASN A 474 -3.76 7.29 22.39
CA ASN A 474 -3.24 6.10 21.72
C ASN A 474 -4.35 5.21 21.18
N LEU A 475 -5.41 4.99 21.96
CA LEU A 475 -6.54 4.14 21.56
C LEU A 475 -7.43 4.82 20.51
N GLU A 476 -7.46 6.17 20.47
CA GLU A 476 -8.09 6.91 19.38
C GLU A 476 -7.28 6.76 18.07
N LEU A 477 -5.94 6.83 18.15
CA LEU A 477 -5.06 6.65 17.00
C LEU A 477 -5.08 5.22 16.45
N ASP A 478 -5.01 4.22 17.33
CA ASP A 478 -5.02 2.80 16.98
C ASP A 478 -5.81 1.97 18.02
N PRO A 479 -7.06 1.60 17.71
CA PRO A 479 -7.86 0.74 18.61
C PRO A 479 -7.24 -0.65 18.87
N PHE A 480 -6.24 -1.06 18.07
CA PHE A 480 -5.49 -2.31 18.22
C PHE A 480 -4.16 -2.13 18.97
N ASP A 481 -3.96 -0.98 19.62
CA ASP A 481 -2.85 -0.82 20.58
C ASP A 481 -3.18 -1.56 21.89
N PHE A 482 -2.94 -2.86 21.88
CA PHE A 482 -3.25 -3.72 23.02
C PHE A 482 -2.43 -3.38 24.27
N VAL A 483 -1.22 -2.84 24.12
CA VAL A 483 -0.42 -2.36 25.26
C VAL A 483 -1.15 -1.24 25.98
N SER A 484 -1.56 -0.20 25.26
CA SER A 484 -2.34 0.90 25.83
C SER A 484 -3.68 0.45 26.38
N GLY A 485 -4.34 -0.51 25.71
CA GLY A 485 -5.58 -1.13 26.21
C GLY A 485 -5.39 -1.79 27.58
N PHE A 486 -4.34 -2.61 27.75
CA PHE A 486 -4.06 -3.25 29.04
C PHE A 486 -3.66 -2.23 30.12
N GLU A 487 -2.87 -1.22 29.79
CA GLU A 487 -2.50 -0.15 30.75
C GLU A 487 -3.73 0.67 31.18
N ALA A 488 -4.65 0.97 30.25
CA ALA A 488 -5.90 1.65 30.59
C ALA A 488 -6.78 0.79 31.52
N ILE A 489 -6.88 -0.51 31.30
CA ILE A 489 -7.58 -1.46 32.17
C ILE A 489 -6.93 -1.50 33.56
N LYS A 490 -5.60 -1.48 33.67
CA LYS A 490 -4.89 -1.44 34.98
C LYS A 490 -5.22 -0.17 35.76
N ALA A 491 -5.33 0.96 35.07
CA ALA A 491 -5.59 2.27 35.67
C ALA A 491 -7.07 2.44 36.11
N GLU A 492 -8.00 1.62 35.61
CA GLU A 492 -9.42 1.70 35.95
C GLU A 492 -9.68 1.14 37.36
N ASN A 493 -10.38 1.92 38.21
CA ASN A 493 -10.71 1.56 39.57
C ASN A 493 -12.10 0.94 39.74
N ASP A 494 -13.03 1.24 38.83
CA ASP A 494 -14.36 0.64 38.84
C ASP A 494 -14.30 -0.79 38.32
N SER A 495 -14.68 -1.77 39.14
CA SER A 495 -14.56 -3.19 38.83
C SER A 495 -15.44 -3.64 37.66
N GLU A 496 -16.67 -3.09 37.53
CA GLU A 496 -17.56 -3.47 36.43
C GLU A 496 -17.07 -2.90 35.11
N LYS A 497 -16.66 -1.65 35.12
CA LYS A 497 -16.08 -0.99 33.94
C LYS A 497 -14.78 -1.66 33.52
N LYS A 498 -13.91 -2.00 34.48
CA LYS A 498 -12.66 -2.73 34.24
C LYS A 498 -12.92 -4.08 33.57
N GLN A 499 -13.88 -4.85 34.05
CA GLN A 499 -14.23 -6.14 33.46
C GLN A 499 -14.78 -5.96 32.04
N LYS A 500 -15.64 -4.98 31.81
CA LYS A 500 -16.15 -4.67 30.48
C LYS A 500 -15.03 -4.30 29.50
N MET A 501 -14.12 -3.42 29.92
CA MET A 501 -12.96 -3.04 29.08
C MET A 501 -12.09 -4.25 28.74
N LEU A 502 -11.91 -5.18 29.69
CA LEU A 502 -11.15 -6.41 29.45
C LEU A 502 -11.85 -7.34 28.46
N ASP A 503 -13.17 -7.48 28.58
CA ASP A 503 -13.97 -8.31 27.67
C ASP A 503 -13.96 -7.73 26.25
N ASP A 504 -14.10 -6.41 26.11
CA ASP A 504 -14.01 -5.70 24.83
C ASP A 504 -12.62 -5.88 24.17
N LEU A 505 -11.54 -5.71 24.95
CA LEU A 505 -10.17 -5.90 24.47
C LEU A 505 -9.91 -7.35 24.03
N ASN A 506 -10.34 -8.32 24.83
CA ASN A 506 -10.22 -9.75 24.47
C ASN A 506 -11.06 -10.09 23.22
N GLY A 507 -12.20 -9.43 23.04
CA GLY A 507 -13.00 -9.50 21.83
C GLY A 507 -12.23 -9.06 20.59
N LEU A 508 -11.49 -7.96 20.66
CA LEU A 508 -10.60 -7.47 19.59
C LEU A 508 -9.41 -8.42 19.36
N MET A 509 -8.84 -8.98 20.42
CA MET A 509 -7.71 -9.93 20.34
C MET A 509 -8.11 -11.32 19.81
N ARG A 510 -9.41 -11.67 19.77
CA ARG A 510 -10.02 -12.87 19.15
C ARG A 510 -9.44 -14.21 19.60
N ASN A 511 -8.79 -14.29 20.73
CA ASN A 511 -8.02 -15.47 21.17
C ASN A 511 -6.97 -15.93 20.15
N PHE A 512 -6.40 -15.04 19.33
CA PHE A 512 -5.23 -15.31 18.53
C PHE A 512 -3.97 -15.21 19.39
N GLN A 513 -3.22 -16.31 19.53
CA GLN A 513 -2.03 -16.37 20.39
C GLN A 513 -1.02 -15.28 20.05
N GLU A 514 -0.87 -14.94 18.79
CA GLU A 514 0.08 -13.92 18.29
C GLU A 514 -0.18 -12.54 18.89
N ASN A 515 -1.45 -12.15 19.06
CA ASN A 515 -1.81 -10.88 19.67
C ASN A 515 -1.33 -10.80 21.13
N TYR A 516 -1.52 -11.89 21.90
CA TYR A 516 -1.07 -11.95 23.29
C TYR A 516 0.46 -12.06 23.39
N LEU A 517 1.10 -12.86 22.53
CA LEU A 517 2.56 -13.02 22.50
C LEU A 517 3.25 -11.70 22.14
N MET A 518 2.77 -11.00 21.12
CA MET A 518 3.36 -9.72 20.69
C MET A 518 3.22 -8.66 21.77
N THR A 519 2.05 -8.55 22.39
CA THR A 519 1.80 -7.59 23.48
C THR A 519 2.65 -7.91 24.70
N ALA A 520 2.71 -9.15 25.11
CA ALA A 520 3.54 -9.60 26.22
C ALA A 520 5.04 -9.35 25.96
N ARG A 521 5.50 -9.58 24.73
CA ARG A 521 6.87 -9.28 24.32
C ARG A 521 7.18 -7.79 24.43
N ASP A 522 6.26 -6.91 24.09
CA ASP A 522 6.48 -5.48 24.22
C ASP A 522 6.70 -5.08 25.68
N PHE A 523 5.89 -5.59 26.61
CA PHE A 523 6.10 -5.41 28.06
C PHE A 523 7.43 -6.00 28.53
N ALA A 524 7.76 -7.22 28.11
CA ALA A 524 9.01 -7.89 28.50
C ALA A 524 10.26 -7.15 28.02
N GLN A 525 10.20 -6.49 26.85
CA GLN A 525 11.29 -5.66 26.33
C GLN A 525 11.63 -4.46 27.23
N TRP A 526 10.70 -4.04 28.08
CA TRP A 526 10.85 -2.93 29.00
C TRP A 526 11.10 -3.37 30.45
N GLY A 527 11.16 -4.69 30.69
CA GLY A 527 11.29 -5.26 32.03
C GLY A 527 9.98 -5.38 32.80
N ALA A 528 8.83 -5.14 32.16
CA ALA A 528 7.50 -5.28 32.75
C ALA A 528 7.01 -6.75 32.67
N TYR A 529 7.76 -7.68 33.28
CA TYR A 529 7.51 -9.12 33.15
C TYR A 529 6.18 -9.57 33.77
N GLU A 530 5.78 -8.96 34.89
CA GLU A 530 4.50 -9.25 35.52
C GLU A 530 3.32 -8.89 34.59
N ASP A 531 3.41 -7.73 33.92
CA ASP A 531 2.42 -7.27 32.95
C ASP A 531 2.39 -8.23 31.73
N ALA A 532 3.55 -8.65 31.25
CA ALA A 532 3.67 -9.63 30.17
C ALA A 532 2.93 -10.95 30.50
N VAL A 533 3.17 -11.49 31.71
CA VAL A 533 2.51 -12.72 32.18
C VAL A 533 0.99 -12.53 32.32
N LEU A 534 0.55 -11.36 32.83
CA LEU A 534 -0.87 -11.05 32.95
C LEU A 534 -1.55 -11.06 31.57
N VAL A 535 -0.92 -10.47 30.56
CA VAL A 535 -1.42 -10.48 29.17
C VAL A 535 -1.57 -11.90 28.64
N LEU A 536 -0.52 -12.74 28.77
CA LEU A 536 -0.55 -14.12 28.28
C LEU A 536 -1.69 -14.95 28.92
N LYS A 537 -2.00 -14.69 30.19
CA LYS A 537 -3.10 -15.36 30.93
C LYS A 537 -4.49 -15.00 30.44
N GLN A 538 -4.67 -13.90 29.69
CA GLN A 538 -5.97 -13.51 29.17
C GLN A 538 -6.45 -14.38 28.01
N CYS A 539 -5.55 -15.04 27.30
CA CYS A 539 -5.92 -15.95 26.22
C CYS A 539 -6.60 -17.20 26.79
N THR A 540 -7.85 -17.44 26.43
CA THR A 540 -8.62 -18.59 26.94
C THR A 540 -8.31 -19.89 26.21
N LYS A 541 -7.77 -19.82 24.98
CA LYS A 541 -7.31 -21.00 24.24
C LYS A 541 -5.95 -21.46 24.74
N LYS A 542 -5.79 -22.77 24.83
CA LYS A 542 -4.54 -23.40 25.31
C LYS A 542 -3.55 -23.57 24.14
N TYR A 543 -2.66 -22.62 24.00
CA TYR A 543 -1.55 -22.68 23.03
C TYR A 543 -0.22 -22.97 23.76
N PRO A 544 0.57 -23.96 23.34
CA PRO A 544 1.85 -24.30 23.99
C PRO A 544 2.80 -23.10 24.13
N MET A 545 2.87 -22.24 23.12
CA MET A 545 3.75 -21.06 23.12
C MET A 545 3.42 -20.05 24.21
N LEU A 546 2.14 -19.90 24.59
CA LEU A 546 1.75 -18.99 25.69
C LEU A 546 2.33 -19.47 27.03
N TYR A 547 2.28 -20.79 27.29
CA TYR A 547 2.83 -21.36 28.50
C TYR A 547 4.37 -21.31 28.51
N TYR A 548 4.99 -21.57 27.38
CA TYR A 548 6.43 -21.43 27.23
C TYR A 548 6.89 -20.00 27.56
N TYR A 549 6.31 -18.99 26.96
CA TYR A 549 6.69 -17.60 27.21
C TYR A 549 6.29 -17.10 28.60
N ALA A 550 5.21 -17.63 29.20
CA ALA A 550 4.85 -17.29 30.57
C ALA A 550 5.80 -17.90 31.63
N ALA A 551 6.51 -18.99 31.28
CA ALA A 551 7.49 -19.62 32.14
C ALA A 551 8.91 -19.07 31.94
N TYR A 552 9.22 -18.54 30.75
CA TYR A 552 10.50 -17.91 30.42
C TYR A 552 10.64 -16.55 31.09
#